data_f8dbbba6058274d3bd01c90361c7ed44
#
_entry.id   f8dbbba6058274d3bd01c90361c7ed44
#
_cell.length_a   1.000
_cell.length_b   1.000
_cell.length_c   1.000
_cell.angle_alpha   90.00
_cell.angle_beta   90.00
_cell.angle_gamma   90.00
#
_symmetry.space_group_name_H-M   'P 1'
#
loop_
_entity.id
_entity.type
_entity.pdbx_description
1 polymer ?
#
loop_
_entity_poly.entity_id
_entity_poly.type
_entity_poly.pdbx_seq_one_letter_code
_entity_poly.pdbx_strand_id
1 'polypeptide(L)'
;MAYLIDTNIAIHARDGHGSVLERLLRHDGQVVLSVLSLVELQRGLHTNAAGSALRRARTEALLGGLPVLPFDEAAAAAYGQIIAQCGWLRGRDYDRMIGAHALSTASVLVTDNLADFRDIPGLSLEDWTNP
;
A
#
# COMPACT_ATOMS: atom_id res chain seq x y z
N MET A 1 4.03 -2.78 15.98
CA MET A 1 3.68 -3.42 14.71
C MET A 1 3.50 -2.36 13.64
N ALA A 2 4.01 -2.60 12.46
CA ALA A 2 3.86 -1.65 11.37
C ALA A 2 2.64 -2.00 10.50
N TYR A 3 2.07 -0.97 9.89
CA TYR A 3 0.97 -1.08 8.95
C TYR A 3 1.43 -0.54 7.61
N LEU A 4 1.52 -1.40 6.61
CA LEU A 4 1.84 -0.99 5.25
C LEU A 4 0.52 -0.79 4.49
N ILE A 5 0.23 0.46 4.15
CA ILE A 5 -1.00 0.76 3.39
C ILE A 5 -0.74 0.57 1.90
N ASP A 6 -1.70 -0.05 1.21
CA ASP A 6 -1.59 -0.16 -0.25
C ASP A 6 -1.93 1.16 -0.94
N THR A 7 -1.78 1.20 -2.26
CA THR A 7 -1.97 2.44 -3.02
C THR A 7 -3.39 2.97 -2.92
N ASN A 8 -4.40 2.10 -2.96
CA ASN A 8 -5.79 2.54 -2.88
C ASN A 8 -6.12 3.15 -1.52
N ILE A 9 -5.58 2.58 -0.44
CA ILE A 9 -5.75 3.16 0.90
C ILE A 9 -5.07 4.52 0.98
N ALA A 10 -3.87 4.65 0.40
CA ALA A 10 -3.19 5.95 0.34
C ALA A 10 -4.02 6.99 -0.43
N ILE A 11 -4.65 6.58 -1.53
CA ILE A 11 -5.54 7.44 -2.32
C ILE A 11 -6.77 7.85 -1.50
N HIS A 12 -7.38 6.91 -0.77
CA HIS A 12 -8.50 7.21 0.13
C HIS A 12 -8.09 8.24 1.20
N ALA A 13 -6.92 8.08 1.80
CA ALA A 13 -6.40 9.03 2.78
C ALA A 13 -6.19 10.42 2.16
N ARG A 14 -5.55 10.46 0.99
CA ARG A 14 -5.33 11.70 0.24
C ARG A 14 -6.63 12.43 -0.05
N ASP A 15 -7.69 11.68 -0.40
CA ASP A 15 -8.96 12.24 -0.81
C ASP A 15 -9.93 12.45 0.36
N GLY A 16 -9.48 12.24 1.60
CA GLY A 16 -10.24 12.62 2.79
C GLY A 16 -11.21 11.57 3.32
N HIS A 17 -11.01 10.28 3.01
CA HIS A 17 -11.88 9.21 3.51
C HIS A 17 -11.83 9.13 5.04
N GLY A 18 -12.96 9.40 5.69
CA GLY A 18 -13.00 9.60 7.15
C GLY A 18 -12.54 8.42 7.96
N SER A 19 -12.98 7.19 7.64
CA SER A 19 -12.58 5.98 8.36
C SER A 19 -11.08 5.70 8.21
N VAL A 20 -10.53 5.88 7.02
CA VAL A 20 -9.09 5.71 6.78
C VAL A 20 -8.28 6.74 7.56
N LEU A 21 -8.69 8.02 7.54
CA LEU A 21 -8.00 9.07 8.28
C LEU A 21 -8.03 8.81 9.78
N GLU A 22 -9.14 8.34 10.33
CA GLU A 22 -9.25 7.98 11.74
C GLU A 22 -8.25 6.89 12.12
N ARG A 23 -8.15 5.85 11.28
CA ARG A 23 -7.20 4.75 11.53
C ARG A 23 -5.75 5.22 11.40
N LEU A 24 -5.46 6.09 10.44
CA LEU A 24 -4.12 6.68 10.33
C LEU A 24 -3.73 7.44 11.59
N LEU A 25 -4.64 8.22 12.15
CA LEU A 25 -4.39 8.94 13.40
C LEU A 25 -4.20 7.98 14.57
N ARG A 26 -5.03 6.93 14.65
CA ARG A 26 -4.94 5.92 15.72
C ARG A 26 -3.61 5.19 15.73
N HIS A 27 -3.04 4.96 14.54
CA HIS A 27 -1.78 4.23 14.38
C HIS A 27 -0.60 5.15 14.00
N ASP A 28 -0.69 6.43 14.39
CA ASP A 28 0.36 7.40 14.08
C ASP A 28 1.74 6.89 14.49
N GLY A 29 2.71 7.07 13.61
CA GLY A 29 4.06 6.58 13.81
C GLY A 29 4.29 5.10 13.46
N GLN A 30 3.22 4.36 13.12
CA GLN A 30 3.29 2.94 12.78
C GLN A 30 2.92 2.63 11.33
N VAL A 31 2.55 3.65 10.55
CA VAL A 31 2.09 3.49 9.17
C VAL A 31 3.24 3.79 8.22
N VAL A 32 3.43 2.90 7.26
CA VAL A 32 4.48 3.02 6.25
C VAL A 32 3.90 2.84 4.85
N LEU A 33 4.62 3.31 3.85
CA LEU A 33 4.24 3.20 2.44
C LEU A 33 5.37 2.48 1.69
N SER A 34 4.99 1.60 0.76
CA SER A 34 5.96 1.01 -0.16
C SER A 34 6.38 2.02 -1.22
N VAL A 35 7.65 1.98 -1.64
CA VAL A 35 8.12 2.75 -2.80
C VAL A 35 7.32 2.41 -4.05
N LEU A 36 6.77 1.21 -4.16
CA LEU A 36 5.92 0.81 -5.28
C LEU A 36 4.63 1.63 -5.33
N SER A 37 4.04 1.91 -4.17
CA SER A 37 2.87 2.78 -4.08
C SER A 37 3.21 4.22 -4.45
N LEU A 38 4.41 4.67 -4.09
CA LEU A 38 4.88 5.99 -4.51
C LEU A 38 4.97 6.09 -6.04
N VAL A 39 5.43 5.03 -6.72
CA VAL A 39 5.46 4.96 -8.19
C VAL A 39 4.05 5.12 -8.76
N GLU A 40 3.08 4.41 -8.21
CA GLU A 40 1.68 4.51 -8.67
C GLU A 40 1.09 5.90 -8.43
N LEU A 41 1.38 6.50 -7.29
CA LEU A 41 0.93 7.85 -6.99
C LEU A 41 1.54 8.87 -7.95
N GLN A 42 2.82 8.73 -8.30
CA GLN A 42 3.48 9.57 -9.28
C GLN A 42 2.82 9.43 -10.66
N ARG A 43 2.54 8.20 -11.09
CA ARG A 43 1.84 7.97 -12.35
C ARG A 43 0.49 8.69 -12.37
N GLY A 44 -0.28 8.58 -11.30
CA GLY A 44 -1.59 9.22 -11.20
C GLY A 44 -1.54 10.74 -11.30
N LEU A 45 -0.46 11.37 -10.83
CA LEU A 45 -0.28 12.82 -10.92
C LEU A 45 -0.02 13.29 -12.35
N HIS A 46 0.54 12.44 -13.21
CA HIS A 46 0.99 12.82 -14.55
C HIS A 46 0.09 12.29 -15.69
N THR A 47 -0.82 11.38 -15.41
CA THR A 47 -1.70 10.77 -16.41
C THR A 47 -3.09 11.39 -16.47
N ASN A 48 -3.48 12.17 -15.48
CA ASN A 48 -4.78 12.84 -15.43
C ASN A 48 -4.56 14.30 -15.01
N ALA A 49 -4.71 15.22 -15.97
CA ALA A 49 -4.46 16.64 -15.76
C ALA A 49 -5.56 17.32 -14.93
N ALA A 50 -6.81 16.82 -14.96
CA ALA A 50 -7.92 17.44 -14.24
C ALA A 50 -7.70 17.34 -12.72
N GLY A 51 -7.72 18.47 -12.01
CA GLY A 51 -7.51 18.52 -10.57
C GLY A 51 -6.10 18.18 -10.12
N SER A 52 -5.11 18.20 -11.02
CA SER A 52 -3.76 17.74 -10.72
C SER A 52 -3.06 18.59 -9.64
N ALA A 53 -3.29 19.91 -9.63
CA ALA A 53 -2.68 20.79 -8.63
C ALA A 53 -3.14 20.45 -7.20
N LEU A 54 -4.44 20.26 -7.00
CA LEU A 54 -5.00 19.87 -5.70
C LEU A 54 -4.53 18.47 -5.30
N ARG A 55 -4.57 17.53 -6.24
CA ARG A 55 -4.11 16.16 -6.02
C ARG A 55 -2.65 16.11 -5.63
N ARG A 56 -1.80 16.89 -6.30
CA ARG A 56 -0.37 17.01 -5.97
C ARG A 56 -0.18 17.55 -4.56
N ALA A 57 -0.87 18.62 -4.20
CA ALA A 57 -0.77 19.21 -2.86
C ALA A 57 -1.18 18.21 -1.77
N ARG A 58 -2.29 17.49 -1.99
CA ARG A 58 -2.77 16.47 -1.05
C ARG A 58 -1.82 15.28 -0.95
N THR A 59 -1.25 14.86 -2.07
CA THR A 59 -0.27 13.77 -2.08
C THR A 59 0.98 14.17 -1.31
N GLU A 60 1.49 15.36 -1.53
CA GLU A 60 2.67 15.88 -0.79
C GLU A 60 2.39 15.95 0.70
N ALA A 61 1.20 16.40 1.10
CA ALA A 61 0.82 16.47 2.51
C ALA A 61 0.77 15.07 3.13
N LEU A 62 0.21 14.09 2.44
CA LEU A 62 0.15 12.70 2.90
C LEU A 62 1.56 12.13 3.08
N LEU A 63 2.40 12.27 2.06
CA LEU A 63 3.76 11.71 2.05
C LEU A 63 4.66 12.36 3.10
N GLY A 64 4.40 13.61 3.48
CA GLY A 64 5.16 14.29 4.53
C GLY A 64 5.07 13.61 5.89
N GLY A 65 4.04 12.79 6.13
CA GLY A 65 3.83 12.07 7.38
C GLY A 65 4.09 10.57 7.32
N LEU A 66 4.49 10.02 6.16
CA LEU A 66 4.64 8.58 5.99
C LEU A 66 6.05 8.21 5.54
N PRO A 67 6.77 7.36 6.31
CA PRO A 67 8.00 6.77 5.80
C PRO A 67 7.75 5.93 4.55
N VAL A 68 8.59 6.10 3.54
CA VAL A 68 8.54 5.29 2.31
C VAL A 68 9.65 4.25 2.39
N LEU A 69 9.28 2.97 2.32
CA LEU A 69 10.21 1.86 2.43
C LEU A 69 10.69 1.40 1.05
N PRO A 70 12.00 1.13 0.88
CA PRO A 70 12.51 0.59 -0.37
C PRO A 70 12.09 -0.86 -0.56
N PHE A 71 11.85 -1.25 -1.82
CA PHE A 71 11.61 -2.65 -2.16
C PHE A 71 12.98 -3.32 -2.33
N ASP A 72 13.45 -4.01 -1.29
CA ASP A 72 14.79 -4.54 -1.20
C ASP A 72 14.89 -6.03 -1.56
N GLU A 73 16.07 -6.63 -1.32
CA GLU A 73 16.31 -8.04 -1.62
C GLU A 73 15.42 -8.96 -0.78
N ALA A 74 15.14 -8.59 0.46
CA ALA A 74 14.25 -9.39 1.32
C ALA A 74 12.82 -9.38 0.76
N ALA A 75 12.36 -8.23 0.27
CA ALA A 75 11.05 -8.14 -0.39
C ALA A 75 11.03 -8.96 -1.69
N ALA A 76 12.09 -8.95 -2.46
CA ALA A 76 12.20 -9.75 -3.68
C ALA A 76 12.15 -11.25 -3.35
N ALA A 77 12.83 -11.69 -2.30
CA ALA A 77 12.79 -13.10 -1.85
C ALA A 77 11.39 -13.51 -1.40
N ALA A 78 10.70 -12.65 -0.67
CA ALA A 78 9.32 -12.89 -0.26
C ALA A 78 8.39 -12.99 -1.48
N TYR A 79 8.58 -12.16 -2.49
CA TYR A 79 7.85 -12.25 -3.77
C TYR A 79 8.05 -13.63 -4.41
N GLY A 80 9.29 -14.08 -4.49
CA GLY A 80 9.61 -15.41 -5.06
C GLY A 80 8.89 -16.53 -4.33
N GLN A 81 8.80 -16.46 -3.00
CA GLN A 81 8.07 -17.46 -2.22
C GLN A 81 6.56 -17.42 -2.48
N ILE A 82 5.99 -16.24 -2.63
CA ILE A 82 4.56 -16.10 -2.98
C ILE A 82 4.29 -16.78 -4.33
N ILE A 83 5.12 -16.51 -5.33
CA ILE A 83 4.96 -17.12 -6.65
C ILE A 83 5.13 -18.65 -6.58
N ALA A 84 6.08 -19.14 -5.78
CA ALA A 84 6.26 -20.58 -5.60
C ALA A 84 5.04 -21.25 -4.96
N GLN A 85 4.38 -20.60 -4.04
CA GLN A 85 3.23 -21.15 -3.31
C GLN A 85 1.90 -20.92 -4.01
N CYS A 86 1.71 -19.75 -4.64
CA CYS A 86 0.43 -19.34 -5.21
C CYS A 86 0.38 -19.40 -6.73
N GLY A 87 1.53 -19.57 -7.40
CA GLY A 87 1.65 -19.50 -8.86
C GLY A 87 1.70 -18.07 -9.37
N TRP A 88 2.17 -17.93 -10.61
CA TRP A 88 2.21 -16.64 -11.28
C TRP A 88 0.93 -16.43 -12.09
N LEU A 89 0.32 -15.26 -11.95
CA LEU A 89 -0.86 -14.85 -12.70
C LEU A 89 -0.59 -13.51 -13.37
N ARG A 90 -0.85 -13.45 -14.67
CA ARG A 90 -0.71 -12.21 -15.44
C ARG A 90 -1.60 -11.12 -14.84
N GLY A 91 -1.04 -9.93 -14.68
CA GLY A 91 -1.77 -8.77 -14.16
C GLY A 91 -1.81 -8.67 -12.65
N ARG A 92 -1.23 -9.63 -11.94
CA ARG A 92 -1.22 -9.66 -10.47
C ARG A 92 0.12 -9.33 -9.83
N ASP A 93 1.13 -9.02 -10.63
CA ASP A 93 2.49 -8.83 -10.12
C ASP A 93 2.56 -7.68 -9.12
N TYR A 94 1.85 -6.61 -9.38
CA TYR A 94 1.90 -5.43 -8.50
C TYR A 94 1.37 -5.76 -7.11
N ASP A 95 0.21 -6.41 -7.03
CA ASP A 95 -0.37 -6.83 -5.75
C ASP A 95 0.52 -7.83 -5.04
N ARG A 96 1.10 -8.78 -5.79
CA ARG A 96 2.03 -9.75 -5.20
C ARG A 96 3.28 -9.09 -4.65
N MET A 97 3.80 -8.06 -5.31
CA MET A 97 4.94 -7.29 -4.79
C MET A 97 4.57 -6.51 -3.52
N ILE A 98 3.41 -5.88 -3.49
CA ILE A 98 2.95 -5.18 -2.28
C ILE A 98 2.78 -6.16 -1.13
N GLY A 99 2.16 -7.32 -1.36
CA GLY A 99 2.03 -8.37 -0.35
C GLY A 99 3.39 -8.87 0.14
N ALA A 100 4.34 -9.07 -0.78
CA ALA A 100 5.70 -9.46 -0.45
C ALA A 100 6.40 -8.42 0.41
N HIS A 101 6.21 -7.15 0.09
CA HIS A 101 6.79 -6.05 0.86
C HIS A 101 6.27 -6.06 2.31
N ALA A 102 4.96 -6.25 2.48
CA ALA A 102 4.36 -6.35 3.81
C ALA A 102 4.92 -7.56 4.59
N LEU A 103 5.04 -8.73 3.94
CA LEU A 103 5.61 -9.91 4.58
C LEU A 103 7.06 -9.69 5.00
N SER A 104 7.88 -9.13 4.12
CA SER A 104 9.32 -8.94 4.39
C SER A 104 9.59 -7.94 5.51
N THR A 105 8.65 -7.05 5.77
CA THR A 105 8.75 -6.05 6.84
C THR A 105 7.94 -6.43 8.09
N ALA A 106 7.34 -7.62 8.09
CA ALA A 106 6.47 -8.09 9.17
C ALA A 106 5.34 -7.09 9.48
N SER A 107 4.80 -6.46 8.44
CA SER A 107 3.73 -5.47 8.55
C SER A 107 2.37 -6.09 8.29
N VAL A 108 1.33 -5.50 8.90
CA VAL A 108 -0.05 -5.74 8.46
C VAL A 108 -0.23 -5.01 7.13
N LEU A 109 -0.76 -5.68 6.12
CA LEU A 109 -1.14 -5.01 4.87
C LEU A 109 -2.55 -4.44 5.02
N VAL A 110 -2.67 -3.13 4.80
CA VAL A 110 -3.96 -2.44 4.83
C VAL A 110 -4.44 -2.25 3.40
N THR A 111 -5.57 -2.85 3.06
CA THR A 111 -6.13 -2.85 1.71
C THR A 111 -7.65 -2.88 1.77
N ASP A 112 -8.31 -2.30 0.76
CA ASP A 112 -9.76 -2.47 0.57
C ASP A 112 -10.09 -3.64 -0.36
N ASN A 113 -9.08 -4.33 -0.87
CA ASN A 113 -9.24 -5.45 -1.80
C ASN A 113 -8.69 -6.74 -1.19
N LEU A 114 -9.33 -7.17 -0.10
CA LEU A 114 -8.90 -8.35 0.65
C LEU A 114 -8.83 -9.61 -0.22
N ALA A 115 -9.72 -9.75 -1.20
CA ALA A 115 -9.80 -10.92 -2.04
C ALA A 115 -8.50 -11.17 -2.83
N ASP A 116 -7.80 -10.12 -3.24
CA ASP A 116 -6.58 -10.24 -4.03
C ASP A 116 -5.36 -10.69 -3.20
N PHE A 117 -5.48 -10.68 -1.86
CA PHE A 117 -4.36 -10.99 -0.97
C PHE A 117 -4.61 -12.19 -0.06
N ARG A 118 -5.85 -12.72 0.00
CA ARG A 118 -6.22 -13.77 0.95
C ARG A 118 -5.46 -15.08 0.76
N ASP A 119 -5.02 -15.37 -0.45
CA ASP A 119 -4.32 -16.60 -0.77
C ASP A 119 -2.83 -16.57 -0.40
N ILE A 120 -2.32 -15.43 0.06
CA ILE A 120 -0.91 -15.30 0.45
C ILE A 120 -0.72 -15.82 1.88
N PRO A 121 0.01 -16.93 2.08
CA PRO A 121 0.19 -17.50 3.41
C PRO A 121 0.96 -16.55 4.32
N GLY A 122 0.51 -16.42 5.57
CA GLY A 122 1.20 -15.65 6.61
C GLY A 122 1.01 -14.14 6.53
N LEU A 123 0.29 -13.63 5.55
CA LEU A 123 0.03 -12.20 5.41
C LEU A 123 -1.16 -11.79 6.28
N SER A 124 -0.95 -10.82 7.17
CA SER A 124 -2.01 -10.23 7.96
C SER A 124 -2.65 -9.08 7.20
N LEU A 125 -3.98 -9.04 7.16
CA LEU A 125 -4.74 -8.07 6.36
C LEU A 125 -5.70 -7.29 7.25
N GLU A 126 -5.85 -5.99 6.97
CA GLU A 126 -6.90 -5.15 7.53
C GLU A 126 -7.50 -4.26 6.45
N ASP A 127 -8.78 -3.98 6.56
CA ASP A 127 -9.48 -3.00 5.72
C ASP A 127 -9.90 -1.81 6.58
N TRP A 128 -9.36 -0.64 6.28
CA TRP A 128 -9.64 0.60 7.03
C TRP A 128 -10.76 1.43 6.42
N THR A 129 -11.38 0.97 5.33
CA THR A 129 -12.49 1.68 4.69
C THR A 129 -13.81 1.49 5.42
N ASN A 130 -13.91 0.49 6.29
CA ASN A 130 -15.09 0.24 7.12
C ASN A 130 -14.87 0.81 8.53
N PRO A 131 -15.90 1.43 9.10
CA PRO A 131 -15.84 1.98 10.47
C PRO A 131 -15.58 0.92 11.52
#